data_0901421d4071e5bb89c3b6b499995a7a
#
_entry.id   0901421d4071e5bb89c3b6b499995a7a
#
_cell.length_a   1.000
_cell.length_b   1.000
_cell.length_c   1.000
_cell.angle_alpha   90.00
_cell.angle_beta   90.00
_cell.angle_gamma   90.00
#
_symmetry.space_group_name_H-M   'P 1'
#
loop_
_entity.id
_entity.type
_entity.pdbx_description
1 polymer ?
#
loop_
_entity_poly.entity_id
_entity_poly.type
_entity_poly.pdbx_seq_one_letter_code
_entity_poly.pdbx_strand_id
1 'polypeptide(L)'
;MPVDALPSGPMPERRTILVTDDSSANRDLLSGQLSNLGFWTEAANNGEEAIRVARRLKPDLILMDVEMPLMNGHDACKRLKSDPVTAEIPVLMMTGFDPRPERAKMVEAGGDDLIVKPIAMRDLQVRVRALLRLKELRRDLRSTQESLRELVKRENPTESKAPFDDRVALTAQSLARLVGLDAEDQEVAYHAGLLHDIGQIGLPEALLNKQGGLTPEEFAQIQQHTVLGAEIAGPFRPATVLAPAIRHHHERWDGTGYPDKLQGPAIPMMARIVSVADAFHAMITDRPYRPRHTVAKTLEILAAGSGAQWDPRLVAAFATSSLPQRIAGAVEGDQAKIA
;
A
#
# COMPACT_ATOMS: atom_id res chain seq x y z
N MET A 1 30.78 -45.34 -9.20
CA MET A 1 30.58 -43.91 -9.35
C MET A 1 29.69 -43.46 -8.20
N PRO A 2 30.17 -42.63 -7.25
CA PRO A 2 29.33 -42.20 -6.15
C PRO A 2 28.30 -41.20 -6.63
N VAL A 3 27.04 -41.36 -6.15
CA VAL A 3 25.88 -40.50 -6.38
C VAL A 3 26.14 -39.21 -5.63
N ASP A 4 26.14 -38.09 -6.36
CA ASP A 4 26.34 -36.74 -5.85
C ASP A 4 25.42 -36.46 -4.67
N ALA A 5 26.00 -36.04 -3.56
CA ALA A 5 25.31 -35.58 -2.38
C ALA A 5 24.52 -34.30 -2.72
N LEU A 6 23.20 -34.34 -2.47
CA LEU A 6 22.32 -33.18 -2.52
C LEU A 6 22.82 -32.09 -1.56
N PRO A 7 22.80 -30.81 -1.94
CA PRO A 7 23.24 -29.72 -1.07
C PRO A 7 22.36 -29.64 0.17
N SER A 8 22.97 -29.70 1.36
CA SER A 8 22.36 -29.51 2.67
C SER A 8 22.10 -28.02 2.95
N GLY A 9 21.16 -27.41 2.20
CA GLY A 9 20.53 -26.14 2.55
C GLY A 9 19.18 -26.38 3.23
N PRO A 10 18.62 -25.41 3.98
CA PRO A 10 17.28 -25.56 4.51
C PRO A 10 16.32 -25.83 3.35
N MET A 11 15.56 -26.95 3.46
CA MET A 11 14.55 -27.30 2.47
C MET A 11 13.61 -26.10 2.30
N PRO A 12 13.38 -25.61 1.07
CA PRO A 12 12.43 -24.53 0.86
C PRO A 12 11.08 -24.97 1.43
N GLU A 13 10.45 -24.11 2.24
CA GLU A 13 9.10 -24.34 2.76
C GLU A 13 8.21 -24.73 1.60
N ARG A 14 7.70 -25.98 1.63
CA ARG A 14 6.82 -26.47 0.56
C ARG A 14 5.51 -25.69 0.61
N ARG A 15 5.22 -24.98 -0.47
CA ARG A 15 4.02 -24.16 -0.60
C ARG A 15 2.78 -25.01 -0.75
N THR A 16 1.69 -24.58 -0.12
CA THR A 16 0.40 -25.24 -0.15
C THR A 16 -0.54 -24.60 -1.14
N ILE A 17 -1.12 -25.38 -2.03
CA ILE A 17 -2.13 -24.96 -3.00
C ILE A 17 -3.46 -25.62 -2.65
N LEU A 18 -4.51 -24.83 -2.48
CA LEU A 18 -5.87 -25.34 -2.32
C LEU A 18 -6.48 -25.56 -3.71
N VAL A 19 -6.87 -26.80 -3.99
CA VAL A 19 -7.54 -27.19 -5.24
C VAL A 19 -9.03 -27.33 -4.98
N THR A 20 -9.83 -26.46 -5.63
CA THR A 20 -11.28 -26.43 -5.47
C THR A 20 -11.97 -26.74 -6.78
N ASP A 21 -12.67 -27.86 -6.84
CA ASP A 21 -13.45 -28.36 -8.01
C ASP A 21 -14.49 -29.34 -7.45
N ASP A 22 -15.68 -29.41 -7.98
CA ASP A 22 -16.72 -30.33 -7.53
C ASP A 22 -16.45 -31.80 -7.94
N SER A 23 -15.73 -32.00 -9.04
CA SER A 23 -15.29 -33.31 -9.52
C SER A 23 -14.09 -33.84 -8.75
N SER A 24 -14.24 -34.98 -8.04
CA SER A 24 -13.13 -35.65 -7.37
C SER A 24 -11.99 -36.02 -8.33
N ALA A 25 -12.35 -36.46 -9.55
CA ALA A 25 -11.36 -36.81 -10.57
C ALA A 25 -10.48 -35.61 -10.98
N ASN A 26 -11.08 -34.41 -11.11
CA ASN A 26 -10.35 -33.19 -11.41
C ASN A 26 -9.43 -32.80 -10.24
N ARG A 27 -9.96 -32.87 -9.00
CA ARG A 27 -9.14 -32.59 -7.80
C ARG A 27 -7.94 -33.51 -7.70
N ASP A 28 -8.13 -34.82 -7.89
CA ASP A 28 -7.06 -35.82 -7.83
C ASP A 28 -6.02 -35.58 -8.93
N LEU A 29 -6.47 -35.31 -10.16
CA LEU A 29 -5.59 -35.02 -11.30
C LEU A 29 -4.74 -33.78 -11.04
N LEU A 30 -5.37 -32.66 -10.66
CA LEU A 30 -4.66 -31.39 -10.40
C LEU A 30 -3.73 -31.51 -9.20
N SER A 31 -4.17 -32.15 -8.13
CA SER A 31 -3.34 -32.39 -6.94
C SER A 31 -2.11 -33.24 -7.28
N GLY A 32 -2.27 -34.30 -8.06
CA GLY A 32 -1.15 -35.11 -8.53
C GLY A 32 -0.16 -34.31 -9.38
N GLN A 33 -0.67 -33.50 -10.31
CA GLN A 33 0.14 -32.64 -11.16
C GLN A 33 0.93 -31.61 -10.35
N LEU A 34 0.28 -30.94 -9.39
CA LEU A 34 0.91 -29.95 -8.51
C LEU A 34 1.93 -30.58 -7.56
N SER A 35 1.63 -31.79 -7.05
CA SER A 35 2.56 -32.56 -6.21
C SER A 35 3.84 -32.93 -6.96
N ASN A 36 3.72 -33.29 -8.24
CA ASN A 36 4.88 -33.53 -9.12
C ASN A 36 5.74 -32.26 -9.36
N LEU A 37 5.15 -31.08 -9.21
CA LEU A 37 5.85 -29.79 -9.25
C LEU A 37 6.45 -29.38 -7.90
N GLY A 38 6.26 -30.18 -6.85
CA GLY A 38 6.81 -29.94 -5.51
C GLY A 38 5.91 -29.18 -4.56
N PHE A 39 4.63 -28.96 -4.90
CA PHE A 39 3.66 -28.30 -4.03
C PHE A 39 2.94 -29.28 -3.12
N TRP A 40 2.53 -28.83 -1.93
CA TRP A 40 1.52 -29.52 -1.12
C TRP A 40 0.15 -29.11 -1.64
N THR A 41 -0.80 -30.03 -1.60
CA THR A 41 -2.17 -29.76 -2.05
C THR A 41 -3.18 -30.12 -0.98
N GLU A 42 -4.17 -29.25 -0.81
CA GLU A 42 -5.40 -29.52 -0.06
C GLU A 42 -6.56 -29.41 -1.02
N ALA A 43 -7.67 -30.05 -0.71
CA ALA A 43 -8.82 -30.13 -1.60
C ALA A 43 -10.08 -29.55 -0.96
N ALA A 44 -10.94 -28.93 -1.78
CA ALA A 44 -12.29 -28.55 -1.42
C ALA A 44 -13.24 -28.89 -2.57
N ASN A 45 -14.49 -29.26 -2.27
CA ASN A 45 -15.45 -29.73 -3.24
C ASN A 45 -16.51 -28.69 -3.64
N ASN A 46 -16.48 -27.47 -3.04
CA ASN A 46 -17.34 -26.34 -3.35
C ASN A 46 -16.77 -25.05 -2.73
N GLY A 47 -17.37 -23.90 -3.08
CA GLY A 47 -16.91 -22.59 -2.62
C GLY A 47 -16.98 -22.38 -1.12
N GLU A 48 -17.98 -22.93 -0.42
CA GLU A 48 -18.09 -22.79 1.04
C GLU A 48 -16.98 -23.54 1.77
N GLU A 49 -16.69 -24.76 1.31
CA GLU A 49 -15.56 -25.53 1.85
C GLU A 49 -14.23 -24.84 1.55
N ALA A 50 -14.05 -24.30 0.36
CA ALA A 50 -12.85 -23.55 -0.01
C ALA A 50 -12.59 -22.38 0.94
N ILE A 51 -13.61 -21.57 1.27
CA ILE A 51 -13.48 -20.46 2.22
C ILE A 51 -13.07 -20.97 3.60
N ARG A 52 -13.71 -22.02 4.10
CA ARG A 52 -13.40 -22.60 5.42
C ARG A 52 -11.96 -23.13 5.49
N VAL A 53 -11.53 -23.87 4.45
CA VAL A 53 -10.18 -24.41 4.35
C VAL A 53 -9.16 -23.26 4.21
N ALA A 54 -9.43 -22.28 3.37
CA ALA A 54 -8.54 -21.13 3.16
C ALA A 54 -8.31 -20.32 4.44
N ARG A 55 -9.35 -20.08 5.25
CA ARG A 55 -9.22 -19.41 6.55
C ARG A 55 -8.36 -20.20 7.54
N ARG A 56 -8.51 -21.52 7.56
CA ARG A 56 -7.77 -22.39 8.48
C ARG A 56 -6.31 -22.57 8.09
N LEU A 57 -6.05 -22.86 6.81
CA LEU A 57 -4.73 -23.26 6.32
C LEU A 57 -3.91 -22.11 5.77
N LYS A 58 -4.56 -21.01 5.34
CA LYS A 58 -3.92 -19.88 4.66
C LYS A 58 -3.01 -20.34 3.52
N PRO A 59 -3.54 -21.05 2.51
CA PRO A 59 -2.73 -21.61 1.43
C PRO A 59 -1.99 -20.50 0.67
N ASP A 60 -0.97 -20.89 -0.08
CA ASP A 60 -0.19 -19.95 -0.88
C ASP A 60 -0.89 -19.51 -2.14
N LEU A 61 -1.79 -20.35 -2.68
CA LEU A 61 -2.61 -20.09 -3.85
C LEU A 61 -3.87 -20.95 -3.79
N ILE A 62 -4.94 -20.49 -4.39
CA ILE A 62 -6.19 -21.24 -4.58
C ILE A 62 -6.42 -21.44 -6.07
N LEU A 63 -6.58 -22.71 -6.50
CA LEU A 63 -7.20 -23.05 -7.78
C LEU A 63 -8.69 -23.18 -7.53
N MET A 64 -9.51 -22.41 -8.23
CA MET A 64 -10.93 -22.29 -8.00
C MET A 64 -11.72 -22.58 -9.28
N ASP A 65 -12.46 -23.67 -9.28
CA ASP A 65 -13.42 -23.89 -10.37
C ASP A 65 -14.54 -22.85 -10.32
N VAL A 66 -14.95 -22.37 -11.48
CA VAL A 66 -16.08 -21.44 -11.62
C VAL A 66 -17.41 -22.16 -11.35
N GLU A 67 -17.58 -23.37 -11.90
CA GLU A 67 -18.83 -24.12 -11.80
C GLU A 67 -18.78 -25.12 -10.65
N MET A 68 -19.42 -24.77 -9.56
CA MET A 68 -19.56 -25.67 -8.41
C MET A 68 -20.96 -25.56 -7.79
N PRO A 69 -21.47 -26.65 -7.18
CA PRO A 69 -22.73 -26.63 -6.45
C PRO A 69 -22.61 -25.81 -5.16
N LEU A 70 -23.73 -25.40 -4.59
CA LEU A 70 -23.91 -24.64 -3.35
C LEU A 70 -23.38 -23.21 -3.46
N MET A 71 -22.12 -23.02 -3.83
CA MET A 71 -21.49 -21.72 -4.03
C MET A 71 -20.53 -21.83 -5.23
N ASN A 72 -20.76 -21.02 -6.25
CA ASN A 72 -19.90 -20.96 -7.43
C ASN A 72 -18.56 -20.27 -7.13
N GLY A 73 -17.59 -20.40 -8.04
CA GLY A 73 -16.23 -19.89 -7.84
C GLY A 73 -16.14 -18.36 -7.76
N HIS A 74 -17.01 -17.63 -8.49
CA HIS A 74 -17.03 -16.15 -8.44
C HIS A 74 -17.48 -15.64 -7.07
N ASP A 75 -18.56 -16.21 -6.52
CA ASP A 75 -19.06 -15.84 -5.20
C ASP A 75 -18.07 -16.22 -4.09
N ALA A 76 -17.43 -17.37 -4.20
CA ALA A 76 -16.37 -17.81 -3.28
C ALA A 76 -15.16 -16.86 -3.34
N CYS A 77 -14.71 -16.51 -4.55
CA CYS A 77 -13.61 -15.57 -4.75
C CYS A 77 -13.92 -14.20 -4.12
N LYS A 78 -15.11 -13.64 -4.39
CA LYS A 78 -15.53 -12.36 -3.82
C LYS A 78 -15.52 -12.36 -2.29
N ARG A 79 -15.99 -13.45 -1.66
CA ARG A 79 -15.95 -13.59 -0.20
C ARG A 79 -14.50 -13.72 0.33
N LEU A 80 -13.66 -14.52 -0.35
CA LEU A 80 -12.24 -14.66 0.02
C LEU A 80 -11.51 -13.32 -0.05
N LYS A 81 -11.77 -12.53 -1.09
CA LYS A 81 -11.13 -11.22 -1.30
C LYS A 81 -11.67 -10.11 -0.37
N SER A 82 -12.87 -10.28 0.16
CA SER A 82 -13.46 -9.35 1.14
C SER A 82 -13.06 -9.65 2.59
N ASP A 83 -12.44 -10.79 2.87
CA ASP A 83 -12.02 -11.19 4.21
C ASP A 83 -10.54 -10.87 4.43
N PRO A 84 -10.19 -10.02 5.43
CA PRO A 84 -8.79 -9.64 5.72
C PRO A 84 -7.83 -10.83 5.92
N VAL A 85 -8.34 -11.99 6.35
CA VAL A 85 -7.52 -13.20 6.59
C VAL A 85 -7.10 -13.87 5.28
N THR A 86 -7.93 -13.79 4.24
CA THR A 86 -7.77 -14.52 2.97
C THR A 86 -7.60 -13.62 1.76
N ALA A 87 -7.83 -12.31 1.88
CA ALA A 87 -7.80 -11.35 0.76
C ALA A 87 -6.51 -11.40 -0.06
N GLU A 88 -5.38 -11.66 0.59
CA GLU A 88 -4.06 -11.68 -0.05
C GLU A 88 -3.70 -13.01 -0.72
N ILE A 89 -4.52 -14.04 -0.54
CA ILE A 89 -4.28 -15.34 -1.18
C ILE A 89 -4.64 -15.19 -2.66
N PRO A 90 -3.71 -15.42 -3.58
CA PRO A 90 -4.01 -15.38 -5.00
C PRO A 90 -4.99 -16.48 -5.39
N VAL A 91 -5.97 -16.12 -6.22
CA VAL A 91 -6.99 -17.02 -6.73
C VAL A 91 -6.84 -17.15 -8.25
N LEU A 92 -6.47 -18.34 -8.73
CA LEU A 92 -6.49 -18.72 -10.13
C LEU A 92 -7.81 -19.43 -10.44
N MET A 93 -8.69 -18.77 -11.20
CA MET A 93 -9.98 -19.32 -11.56
C MET A 93 -9.86 -20.28 -12.75
N MET A 94 -10.63 -21.36 -12.73
CA MET A 94 -10.68 -22.38 -13.77
C MET A 94 -12.07 -22.38 -14.40
N THR A 95 -12.17 -22.26 -15.72
CA THR A 95 -13.47 -22.24 -16.43
C THR A 95 -13.50 -23.16 -17.63
N GLY A 96 -14.68 -23.74 -17.91
CA GLY A 96 -14.96 -24.43 -19.15
C GLY A 96 -15.60 -23.54 -20.23
N PHE A 97 -15.87 -22.28 -19.92
CA PHE A 97 -16.58 -21.35 -20.81
C PHE A 97 -15.68 -20.45 -21.65
N ASP A 98 -16.30 -19.64 -22.53
CA ASP A 98 -15.59 -18.58 -23.27
C ASP A 98 -14.87 -17.68 -22.28
N PRO A 99 -13.56 -17.54 -22.39
CA PRO A 99 -12.76 -16.78 -21.44
C PRO A 99 -13.06 -15.28 -21.44
N ARG A 100 -13.66 -14.73 -22.49
CA ARG A 100 -13.91 -13.28 -22.59
C ARG A 100 -14.92 -12.77 -21.57
N PRO A 101 -16.16 -13.31 -21.47
CA PRO A 101 -17.10 -12.89 -20.43
C PRO A 101 -16.64 -13.33 -19.02
N GLU A 102 -15.99 -14.49 -18.91
CA GLU A 102 -15.53 -15.00 -17.63
C GLU A 102 -14.40 -14.15 -17.03
N ARG A 103 -13.55 -13.56 -17.86
CA ARG A 103 -12.49 -12.65 -17.40
C ARG A 103 -13.05 -11.38 -16.76
N ALA A 104 -14.13 -10.83 -17.29
CA ALA A 104 -14.80 -9.67 -16.67
C ALA A 104 -15.37 -10.03 -15.29
N LYS A 105 -16.08 -11.15 -15.17
CA LYS A 105 -16.63 -11.63 -13.89
C LYS A 105 -15.54 -11.95 -12.88
N MET A 106 -14.43 -12.54 -13.32
CA MET A 106 -13.26 -12.80 -12.47
C MET A 106 -12.71 -11.51 -11.87
N VAL A 107 -12.55 -10.45 -12.69
CA VAL A 107 -12.06 -9.15 -12.22
C VAL A 107 -13.03 -8.53 -11.20
N GLU A 108 -14.35 -8.58 -11.47
CA GLU A 108 -15.38 -8.11 -10.52
C GLU A 108 -15.37 -8.89 -9.19
N ALA A 109 -15.02 -10.17 -9.22
CA ALA A 109 -14.87 -11.01 -8.05
C ALA A 109 -13.54 -10.81 -7.33
N GLY A 110 -12.60 -10.05 -7.91
CA GLY A 110 -11.25 -9.84 -7.38
C GLY A 110 -10.28 -10.99 -7.62
N GLY A 111 -10.56 -11.89 -8.56
CA GLY A 111 -9.66 -12.99 -8.94
C GLY A 111 -8.40 -12.48 -9.62
N ASP A 112 -7.29 -13.20 -9.45
CA ASP A 112 -5.97 -12.72 -9.91
C ASP A 112 -5.62 -13.19 -11.33
N ASP A 113 -6.10 -14.38 -11.78
CA ASP A 113 -5.94 -14.86 -13.16
C ASP A 113 -6.99 -15.94 -13.49
N LEU A 114 -7.11 -16.25 -14.79
CA LEU A 114 -8.07 -17.20 -15.33
C LEU A 114 -7.38 -18.23 -16.24
N ILE A 115 -7.69 -19.51 -16.06
CA ILE A 115 -7.26 -20.59 -16.93
C ILE A 115 -8.46 -21.36 -17.50
N VAL A 116 -8.39 -21.74 -18.78
CA VAL A 116 -9.49 -22.41 -19.48
C VAL A 116 -9.25 -23.92 -19.48
N LYS A 117 -10.30 -24.68 -19.19
CA LYS A 117 -10.32 -26.15 -19.30
C LYS A 117 -10.50 -26.56 -20.80
N PRO A 118 -9.78 -27.59 -21.29
CA PRO A 118 -8.89 -28.49 -20.56
C PRO A 118 -7.52 -27.82 -20.23
N ILE A 119 -7.07 -28.00 -18.99
CA ILE A 119 -5.90 -27.30 -18.46
C ILE A 119 -4.62 -27.98 -18.96
N ALA A 120 -3.85 -27.27 -19.79
CA ALA A 120 -2.52 -27.70 -20.17
C ALA A 120 -1.54 -27.53 -19.01
N MET A 121 -0.81 -28.59 -18.68
CA MET A 121 0.12 -28.60 -17.55
C MET A 121 1.15 -27.46 -17.57
N ARG A 122 1.66 -27.14 -18.76
CA ARG A 122 2.61 -26.04 -18.94
C ARG A 122 2.00 -24.67 -18.62
N ASP A 123 0.75 -24.45 -19.01
CA ASP A 123 0.04 -23.19 -18.73
C ASP A 123 -0.26 -23.06 -17.23
N LEU A 124 -0.74 -24.13 -16.58
CA LEU A 124 -0.93 -24.17 -15.14
C LEU A 124 0.38 -23.83 -14.38
N GLN A 125 1.47 -24.49 -14.75
CA GLN A 125 2.77 -24.27 -14.13
C GLN A 125 3.24 -22.80 -14.21
N VAL A 126 3.11 -22.19 -15.39
CA VAL A 126 3.51 -20.81 -15.62
C VAL A 126 2.69 -19.85 -14.76
N ARG A 127 1.35 -20.01 -14.75
CA ARG A 127 0.44 -19.13 -13.98
C ARG A 127 0.60 -19.29 -12.49
N VAL A 128 0.68 -20.53 -11.98
CA VAL A 128 0.92 -20.81 -10.56
C VAL A 128 2.23 -20.14 -10.10
N ARG A 129 3.32 -20.33 -10.84
CA ARG A 129 4.60 -19.69 -10.49
C ARG A 129 4.55 -18.17 -10.54
N ALA A 130 3.87 -17.59 -11.53
CA ALA A 130 3.72 -16.14 -11.66
C ALA A 130 2.94 -15.55 -10.48
N LEU A 131 1.81 -16.17 -10.11
CA LEU A 131 0.99 -15.72 -8.98
C LEU A 131 1.70 -15.87 -7.64
N LEU A 132 2.39 -16.98 -7.42
CA LEU A 132 3.20 -17.18 -6.22
C LEU A 132 4.33 -16.15 -6.13
N ARG A 133 5.00 -15.85 -7.24
CA ARG A 133 6.04 -14.83 -7.29
C ARG A 133 5.50 -13.44 -7.00
N LEU A 134 4.32 -13.11 -7.51
CA LEU A 134 3.66 -11.83 -7.24
C LEU A 134 3.29 -11.71 -5.75
N LYS A 135 2.78 -12.78 -5.13
CA LYS A 135 2.52 -12.82 -3.67
C LYS A 135 3.79 -12.57 -2.86
N GLU A 136 4.90 -13.21 -3.22
CA GLU A 136 6.19 -12.97 -2.56
C GLU A 136 6.64 -11.52 -2.67
N LEU A 137 6.63 -10.97 -3.88
CA LEU A 137 7.03 -9.58 -4.10
C LEU A 137 6.19 -8.60 -3.28
N ARG A 138 4.87 -8.84 -3.17
CA ARG A 138 3.99 -8.03 -2.31
C ARG A 138 4.37 -8.18 -0.84
N ARG A 139 4.66 -9.40 -0.37
CA ARG A 139 5.09 -9.65 1.02
C ARG A 139 6.44 -9.01 1.32
N ASP A 140 7.42 -9.14 0.42
CA ASP A 140 8.74 -8.56 0.59
C ASP A 140 8.68 -7.04 0.62
N LEU A 141 7.82 -6.44 -0.21
CA LEU A 141 7.57 -5.00 -0.22
C LEU A 141 7.01 -4.53 1.14
N ARG A 142 6.01 -5.22 1.68
CA ARG A 142 5.46 -4.91 3.01
C ARG A 142 6.49 -5.07 4.11
N SER A 143 7.23 -6.17 4.12
CA SER A 143 8.30 -6.42 5.10
C SER A 143 9.37 -5.33 5.04
N THR A 144 9.74 -4.88 3.83
CA THR A 144 10.67 -3.77 3.65
C THR A 144 10.08 -2.45 4.17
N GLN A 145 8.81 -2.18 3.91
CA GLN A 145 8.10 -1.02 4.44
C GLN A 145 8.04 -1.05 5.97
N GLU A 146 7.74 -2.21 6.58
CA GLU A 146 7.74 -2.40 8.03
C GLU A 146 9.13 -2.22 8.63
N SER A 147 10.17 -2.76 7.97
CA SER A 147 11.57 -2.59 8.40
C SER A 147 12.02 -1.14 8.31
N LEU A 148 11.65 -0.42 7.25
CA LEU A 148 11.92 1.02 7.13
C LEU A 148 11.18 1.81 8.21
N ARG A 149 9.92 1.47 8.51
CA ARG A 149 9.17 2.05 9.63
C ARG A 149 9.88 1.86 10.96
N GLU A 150 10.42 0.65 11.21
CA GLU A 150 11.16 0.35 12.44
C GLU A 150 12.51 1.08 12.52
N LEU A 151 13.23 1.22 11.40
CA LEU A 151 14.50 1.95 11.35
C LEU A 151 14.29 3.45 11.66
N VAL A 152 13.30 4.07 11.04
CA VAL A 152 12.98 5.48 11.30
C VAL A 152 12.48 5.70 12.73
N LYS A 153 11.78 4.73 13.34
CA LYS A 153 11.42 4.78 14.77
C LYS A 153 12.65 4.75 15.70
N ARG A 154 13.72 4.04 15.31
CA ARG A 154 14.92 3.90 16.16
C ARG A 154 15.82 5.12 16.13
N GLU A 155 15.83 5.87 15.02
CA GLU A 155 16.75 7.00 14.86
C GLU A 155 16.20 8.34 15.37
N ASN A 156 14.91 8.45 15.72
CA ASN A 156 14.31 9.66 16.30
C ASN A 156 13.67 9.42 17.67
N PRO A 157 14.44 9.10 18.73
CA PRO A 157 13.87 8.87 20.06
C PRO A 157 13.41 10.16 20.76
N THR A 158 13.79 11.34 20.31
CA THR A 158 13.54 12.63 20.98
C THR A 158 12.31 13.40 20.48
N GLU A 159 11.81 13.15 19.28
CA GLU A 159 10.51 13.68 18.81
C GLU A 159 9.38 12.67 18.95
N SER A 160 9.66 11.55 19.58
CA SER A 160 8.79 10.44 19.75
C SER A 160 7.69 10.73 20.76
N LYS A 161 6.51 10.96 20.26
CA LYS A 161 5.30 10.49 20.96
C LYS A 161 4.31 9.76 20.04
N ALA A 162 4.63 9.50 18.79
CA ALA A 162 3.86 8.55 17.99
C ALA A 162 4.78 7.78 17.04
N PRO A 163 4.54 6.46 16.85
CA PRO A 163 5.10 5.76 15.71
C PRO A 163 4.63 6.49 14.45
N PHE A 164 5.45 6.52 13.39
CA PHE A 164 5.15 7.12 12.11
C PHE A 164 3.77 7.72 12.10
N ASP A 165 3.68 9.03 12.12
CA ASP A 165 2.40 9.69 12.26
C ASP A 165 1.55 9.38 11.02
N ASP A 166 0.83 8.24 11.06
CA ASP A 166 -0.09 7.82 10.01
C ASP A 166 -1.15 8.91 9.72
N ARG A 167 -1.17 9.98 10.53
CA ARG A 167 -2.13 11.08 10.39
C ARG A 167 -1.97 11.81 9.08
N VAL A 168 -0.74 12.12 8.66
CA VAL A 168 -0.49 12.74 7.34
C VAL A 168 -0.92 11.78 6.23
N ALA A 169 -0.57 10.49 6.35
CA ALA A 169 -0.94 9.45 5.40
C ALA A 169 -2.47 9.28 5.27
N LEU A 170 -3.16 9.14 6.39
CA LEU A 170 -4.62 8.99 6.43
C LEU A 170 -5.34 10.26 5.93
N THR A 171 -4.78 11.43 6.21
CA THR A 171 -5.31 12.70 5.70
C THR A 171 -5.12 12.82 4.20
N ALA A 172 -3.93 12.47 3.68
CA ALA A 172 -3.65 12.46 2.24
C ALA A 172 -4.58 11.49 1.51
N GLN A 173 -4.75 10.27 2.02
CA GLN A 173 -5.70 9.29 1.46
C GLN A 173 -7.15 9.82 1.47
N SER A 174 -7.57 10.41 2.58
CA SER A 174 -8.93 10.94 2.71
C SER A 174 -9.16 12.14 1.79
N LEU A 175 -8.16 12.99 1.60
CA LEU A 175 -8.22 14.11 0.67
C LEU A 175 -8.24 13.61 -0.78
N ALA A 176 -7.45 12.60 -1.14
CA ALA A 176 -7.49 11.95 -2.44
C ALA A 176 -8.89 11.40 -2.77
N ARG A 177 -9.51 10.72 -1.80
CA ARG A 177 -10.90 10.24 -1.92
C ARG A 177 -11.89 11.40 -2.08
N LEU A 178 -11.74 12.47 -1.31
CA LEU A 178 -12.62 13.64 -1.34
C LEU A 178 -12.63 14.33 -2.71
N VAL A 179 -11.49 14.33 -3.40
CA VAL A 179 -11.38 14.92 -4.75
C VAL A 179 -11.64 13.92 -5.87
N GLY A 180 -12.12 12.72 -5.55
CA GLY A 180 -12.63 11.76 -6.52
C GLY A 180 -11.57 10.89 -7.19
N LEU A 181 -10.38 10.75 -6.61
CA LEU A 181 -9.36 9.83 -7.11
C LEU A 181 -9.77 8.36 -6.85
N ASP A 182 -9.33 7.44 -7.70
CA ASP A 182 -9.62 6.03 -7.58
C ASP A 182 -8.92 5.36 -6.38
N ALA A 183 -9.21 4.07 -6.15
CA ALA A 183 -8.69 3.35 -4.99
C ALA A 183 -7.16 3.17 -5.03
N GLU A 184 -6.58 3.02 -6.23
CA GLU A 184 -5.13 2.89 -6.42
C GLU A 184 -4.42 4.20 -6.10
N ASP A 185 -4.93 5.31 -6.61
CA ASP A 185 -4.44 6.66 -6.33
C ASP A 185 -4.58 7.03 -4.84
N GLN A 186 -5.68 6.60 -4.18
CA GLN A 186 -5.86 6.80 -2.73
C GLN A 186 -4.81 6.03 -1.91
N GLU A 187 -4.42 4.82 -2.35
CA GLU A 187 -3.36 4.04 -1.71
C GLU A 187 -1.99 4.70 -1.93
N VAL A 188 -1.74 5.21 -3.13
CA VAL A 188 -0.52 5.99 -3.43
C VAL A 188 -0.44 7.24 -2.57
N ALA A 189 -1.55 7.98 -2.40
CA ALA A 189 -1.60 9.16 -1.53
C ALA A 189 -1.28 8.80 -0.07
N TYR A 190 -1.79 7.66 0.43
CA TYR A 190 -1.45 7.14 1.75
C TYR A 190 0.06 6.89 1.89
N HIS A 191 0.66 6.14 0.96
CA HIS A 191 2.08 5.81 1.00
C HIS A 191 2.97 7.05 0.83
N ALA A 192 2.57 8.00 -0.03
CA ALA A 192 3.28 9.26 -0.19
C ALA A 192 3.26 10.08 1.11
N GLY A 193 2.10 10.19 1.76
CA GLY A 193 1.98 10.85 3.06
C GLY A 193 2.76 10.16 4.18
N LEU A 194 2.86 8.81 4.14
CA LEU A 194 3.63 8.04 5.11
C LEU A 194 5.14 8.24 4.96
N LEU A 195 5.63 8.36 3.73
CA LEU A 195 7.04 8.33 3.39
C LEU A 195 7.60 9.71 2.98
N HIS A 196 6.80 10.79 3.03
CA HIS A 196 7.21 12.09 2.52
C HIS A 196 8.55 12.58 3.11
N ASP A 197 8.78 12.31 4.37
CA ASP A 197 9.96 12.71 5.13
C ASP A 197 11.04 11.62 5.26
N ILE A 198 10.91 10.45 4.60
CA ILE A 198 11.86 9.32 4.74
C ILE A 198 13.31 9.72 4.46
N GLY A 199 13.53 10.73 3.61
CA GLY A 199 14.87 11.23 3.28
C GLY A 199 15.57 11.97 4.43
N GLN A 200 14.87 12.30 5.51
CA GLN A 200 15.49 12.87 6.71
C GLN A 200 16.51 11.92 7.36
N ILE A 201 16.39 10.61 7.11
CA ILE A 201 17.38 9.61 7.57
C ILE A 201 18.81 9.90 7.07
N GLY A 202 18.94 10.59 5.94
CA GLY A 202 20.23 10.99 5.37
C GLY A 202 20.77 12.33 5.89
N LEU A 203 20.06 13.00 6.81
CA LEU A 203 20.46 14.31 7.34
C LEU A 203 21.11 14.17 8.72
N PRO A 204 22.07 15.06 9.06
CA PRO A 204 22.66 15.08 10.40
C PRO A 204 21.59 15.35 11.49
N GLU A 205 21.55 14.53 12.53
CA GLU A 205 20.61 14.67 13.64
C GLU A 205 20.73 16.04 14.34
N ALA A 206 21.95 16.57 14.46
CA ALA A 206 22.22 17.89 15.01
C ALA A 206 21.53 19.02 14.21
N LEU A 207 21.32 18.83 12.91
CA LEU A 207 20.63 19.77 12.04
C LEU A 207 19.11 19.68 12.21
N LEU A 208 18.58 18.47 12.30
CA LEU A 208 17.14 18.21 12.49
C LEU A 208 16.67 18.73 13.87
N ASN A 209 17.49 18.58 14.91
CA ASN A 209 17.19 18.98 16.29
C ASN A 209 17.72 20.38 16.66
N LYS A 210 18.16 21.18 15.67
CA LYS A 210 18.70 22.50 15.94
C LYS A 210 17.69 23.44 16.60
N GLN A 211 18.08 24.00 17.74
CA GLN A 211 17.32 25.03 18.43
C GLN A 211 17.56 26.38 17.78
N GLY A 212 16.50 27.03 17.26
CA GLY A 212 16.60 28.37 16.67
C GLY A 212 16.49 28.36 15.13
N GLY A 213 16.82 29.49 14.51
CA GLY A 213 16.72 29.62 13.06
C GLY A 213 17.82 28.87 12.30
N LEU A 214 17.49 28.38 11.12
CA LEU A 214 18.45 27.75 10.20
C LEU A 214 19.18 28.84 9.39
N THR A 215 20.45 28.61 9.11
CA THR A 215 21.15 29.41 8.10
C THR A 215 20.69 29.01 6.70
N PRO A 216 20.96 29.84 5.67
CA PRO A 216 20.64 29.45 4.29
C PRO A 216 21.27 28.12 3.86
N GLU A 217 22.50 27.85 4.30
CA GLU A 217 23.24 26.61 4.00
C GLU A 217 22.60 25.40 4.71
N GLU A 218 22.23 25.55 5.95
CA GLU A 218 21.54 24.51 6.73
C GLU A 218 20.15 24.23 6.15
N PHE A 219 19.43 25.26 5.75
CA PHE A 219 18.14 25.10 5.08
C PHE A 219 18.29 24.36 3.74
N ALA A 220 19.33 24.70 2.96
CA ALA A 220 19.64 23.97 1.73
C ALA A 220 19.96 22.49 1.97
N GLN A 221 20.62 22.16 3.09
CA GLN A 221 20.84 20.77 3.49
C GLN A 221 19.52 20.06 3.84
N ILE A 222 18.63 20.71 4.60
CA ILE A 222 17.33 20.13 4.93
C ILE A 222 16.52 19.86 3.67
N GLN A 223 16.54 20.74 2.68
CA GLN A 223 15.83 20.54 1.42
C GLN A 223 16.24 19.25 0.70
N GLN A 224 17.45 18.71 0.95
CA GLN A 224 17.91 17.45 0.33
C GLN A 224 17.07 16.24 0.75
N HIS A 225 16.32 16.29 1.87
CA HIS A 225 15.48 15.15 2.26
C HIS A 225 14.46 14.79 1.17
N THR A 226 13.97 15.76 0.39
CA THR A 226 13.01 15.51 -0.69
C THR A 226 13.64 14.71 -1.83
N VAL A 227 14.88 15.00 -2.16
CA VAL A 227 15.65 14.30 -3.21
C VAL A 227 16.03 12.90 -2.74
N LEU A 228 16.63 12.80 -1.54
CA LEU A 228 17.01 11.52 -0.92
C LEU A 228 15.79 10.63 -0.70
N GLY A 229 14.67 11.21 -0.23
CA GLY A 229 13.43 10.47 -0.05
C GLY A 229 12.89 9.87 -1.35
N ALA A 230 12.95 10.62 -2.45
CA ALA A 230 12.57 10.12 -3.77
C ALA A 230 13.50 9.00 -4.26
N GLU A 231 14.80 9.08 -4.00
CA GLU A 231 15.76 8.01 -4.32
C GLU A 231 15.46 6.74 -3.51
N ILE A 232 15.22 6.86 -2.21
CA ILE A 232 14.83 5.75 -1.32
C ILE A 232 13.51 5.12 -1.79
N ALA A 233 12.56 5.95 -2.21
CA ALA A 233 11.24 5.49 -2.67
C ALA A 233 11.26 4.92 -4.10
N GLY A 234 12.30 5.17 -4.89
CA GLY A 234 12.40 4.74 -6.29
C GLY A 234 12.16 3.25 -6.56
N PRO A 235 12.63 2.32 -5.70
CA PRO A 235 12.34 0.89 -5.84
C PRO A 235 10.90 0.47 -5.54
N PHE A 236 10.13 1.30 -4.83
CA PHE A 236 8.75 0.97 -4.45
C PHE A 236 7.78 1.19 -5.62
N ARG A 237 6.80 0.31 -5.75
CA ARG A 237 5.79 0.42 -6.82
C ARG A 237 4.52 1.11 -6.28
N PRO A 238 3.87 1.97 -7.07
CA PRO A 238 4.28 2.47 -8.39
C PRO A 238 5.31 3.62 -8.28
N ALA A 239 6.57 3.32 -8.57
CA ALA A 239 7.68 4.27 -8.47
C ALA A 239 7.45 5.56 -9.27
N THR A 240 6.72 5.45 -10.40
CA THR A 240 6.41 6.57 -11.30
C THR A 240 5.53 7.65 -10.66
N VAL A 241 4.82 7.34 -9.58
CA VAL A 241 3.92 8.27 -8.88
C VAL A 241 4.40 8.56 -7.46
N LEU A 242 4.91 7.54 -6.74
CA LEU A 242 5.33 7.68 -5.35
C LEU A 242 6.60 8.53 -5.20
N ALA A 243 7.66 8.24 -5.95
CA ALA A 243 8.90 9.01 -5.87
C ALA A 243 8.73 10.49 -6.25
N PRO A 244 7.99 10.86 -7.33
CA PRO A 244 7.65 12.24 -7.61
C PRO A 244 6.81 12.90 -6.52
N ALA A 245 5.90 12.17 -5.86
CA ALA A 245 5.11 12.72 -4.76
C ALA A 245 5.99 13.12 -3.58
N ILE A 246 6.94 12.25 -3.20
CA ILE A 246 7.92 12.50 -2.13
C ILE A 246 8.88 13.61 -2.51
N ARG A 247 9.37 13.65 -3.75
CA ARG A 247 10.30 14.69 -4.21
C ARG A 247 9.70 16.09 -4.16
N HIS A 248 8.41 16.23 -4.49
CA HIS A 248 7.80 17.53 -4.76
C HIS A 248 6.78 17.99 -3.72
N HIS A 249 6.69 17.36 -2.54
CA HIS A 249 5.71 17.74 -1.52
C HIS A 249 5.96 19.12 -0.88
N HIS A 250 7.15 19.68 -1.07
CA HIS A 250 7.50 21.04 -0.67
C HIS A 250 7.52 22.04 -1.84
N GLU A 251 7.05 21.62 -3.02
CA GLU A 251 6.80 22.57 -4.09
C GLU A 251 5.59 23.45 -3.74
N ARG A 252 5.65 24.68 -4.19
CA ARG A 252 4.59 25.67 -3.96
C ARG A 252 3.86 25.95 -5.25
N TRP A 253 2.56 26.19 -5.14
CA TRP A 253 1.72 26.46 -6.30
C TRP A 253 2.22 27.64 -7.14
N ASP A 254 2.83 28.66 -6.50
CA ASP A 254 3.42 29.84 -7.13
C ASP A 254 4.80 29.61 -7.77
N GLY A 255 5.38 28.41 -7.67
CA GLY A 255 6.70 28.05 -8.21
C GLY A 255 7.88 28.53 -7.37
N THR A 256 7.66 29.03 -6.16
CA THR A 256 8.74 29.45 -5.24
C THR A 256 9.18 28.35 -4.28
N GLY A 257 8.69 27.12 -4.48
CA GLY A 257 9.02 25.93 -3.69
C GLY A 257 10.35 25.28 -4.05
N TYR A 258 10.54 24.06 -3.62
CA TYR A 258 11.73 23.25 -3.89
C TYR A 258 11.36 21.76 -4.03
N PRO A 259 12.22 20.92 -4.67
CA PRO A 259 13.57 21.19 -5.16
C PRO A 259 13.61 21.75 -6.60
N ASP A 260 12.59 21.51 -7.44
CA ASP A 260 12.63 21.74 -8.88
C ASP A 260 11.88 23.02 -9.32
N LYS A 261 11.28 23.74 -8.38
CA LYS A 261 10.51 24.97 -8.59
C LYS A 261 9.35 24.80 -9.57
N LEU A 262 8.65 23.68 -9.45
CA LEU A 262 7.47 23.41 -10.25
C LEU A 262 6.33 24.36 -9.87
N GLN A 263 5.51 24.76 -10.87
CA GLN A 263 4.41 25.69 -10.67
C GLN A 263 3.07 25.08 -11.04
N GLY A 264 2.04 25.35 -10.26
CA GLY A 264 0.66 25.01 -10.56
C GLY A 264 0.45 23.52 -10.85
N PRO A 265 -0.21 23.16 -11.96
CA PRO A 265 -0.49 21.77 -12.33
C PRO A 265 0.75 20.93 -12.69
N ALA A 266 1.93 21.54 -12.90
CA ALA A 266 3.17 20.81 -13.12
C ALA A 266 3.62 20.06 -11.85
N ILE A 267 3.17 20.49 -10.67
CA ILE A 267 3.38 19.76 -9.44
C ILE A 267 2.53 18.48 -9.46
N PRO A 268 3.11 17.28 -9.23
CA PRO A 268 2.36 16.03 -9.20
C PRO A 268 1.16 16.09 -8.24
N MET A 269 0.02 15.50 -8.63
CA MET A 269 -1.21 15.56 -7.82
C MET A 269 -0.98 15.05 -6.40
N MET A 270 -0.28 13.93 -6.26
CA MET A 270 0.01 13.33 -4.95
C MET A 270 0.89 14.23 -4.08
N ALA A 271 1.86 14.94 -4.67
CA ALA A 271 2.68 15.92 -3.96
C ALA A 271 1.84 17.08 -3.42
N ARG A 272 0.91 17.60 -4.23
CA ARG A 272 -0.03 18.66 -3.81
C ARG A 272 -0.94 18.22 -2.68
N ILE A 273 -1.43 16.96 -2.72
CA ILE A 273 -2.25 16.36 -1.66
C ILE A 273 -1.45 16.23 -0.37
N VAL A 274 -0.24 15.69 -0.43
CA VAL A 274 0.66 15.53 0.73
C VAL A 274 1.00 16.89 1.33
N SER A 275 1.31 17.90 0.52
CA SER A 275 1.62 19.25 0.98
C SER A 275 0.49 19.91 1.81
N VAL A 276 -0.76 19.71 1.43
CA VAL A 276 -1.92 20.19 2.22
C VAL A 276 -2.07 19.40 3.51
N ALA A 277 -1.92 18.07 3.44
CA ALA A 277 -2.04 17.18 4.60
C ALA A 277 -0.95 17.47 5.65
N ASP A 278 0.30 17.55 5.23
CA ASP A 278 1.44 17.86 6.09
C ASP A 278 1.28 19.25 6.75
N ALA A 279 1.00 20.28 5.95
CA ALA A 279 0.78 21.63 6.47
C ALA A 279 -0.33 21.69 7.50
N PHE A 280 -1.44 20.97 7.29
CA PHE A 280 -2.54 20.90 8.25
C PHE A 280 -2.06 20.28 9.56
N HIS A 281 -1.42 19.10 9.52
CA HIS A 281 -0.91 18.42 10.72
C HIS A 281 0.17 19.24 11.43
N ALA A 282 1.08 19.83 10.67
CA ALA A 282 2.09 20.72 11.24
C ALA A 282 1.50 21.89 12.04
N MET A 283 0.31 22.36 11.66
CA MET A 283 -0.37 23.49 12.33
C MET A 283 -1.23 23.06 13.52
N ILE A 284 -1.85 21.89 13.50
CA ILE A 284 -2.72 21.41 14.60
C ILE A 284 -1.99 20.59 15.67
N THR A 285 -0.68 20.37 15.53
CA THR A 285 0.16 19.64 16.49
C THR A 285 1.05 20.61 17.27
N ASP A 286 1.21 20.37 18.58
CA ASP A 286 2.14 21.12 19.40
C ASP A 286 3.58 20.84 18.98
N ARG A 287 4.38 21.90 18.82
CA ARG A 287 5.81 21.81 18.55
C ARG A 287 6.60 22.46 19.72
N PRO A 288 7.85 22.07 19.97
CA PRO A 288 8.64 22.58 21.09
C PRO A 288 8.68 24.11 21.19
N TYR A 289 8.49 24.80 20.05
CA TYR A 289 8.60 26.27 19.96
C TYR A 289 7.29 26.96 19.63
N ARG A 290 6.19 26.21 19.42
CA ARG A 290 4.92 26.79 19.03
C ARG A 290 3.73 25.92 19.45
N PRO A 291 2.78 26.47 20.23
CA PRO A 291 1.53 25.79 20.51
C PRO A 291 0.75 25.55 19.21
N ARG A 292 -0.04 24.49 19.20
CA ARG A 292 -0.95 24.18 18.08
C ARG A 292 -1.96 25.29 17.81
N HIS A 293 -2.32 25.46 16.55
CA HIS A 293 -3.43 26.30 16.18
C HIS A 293 -4.77 25.53 16.33
N THR A 294 -5.85 26.27 16.51
CA THR A 294 -7.19 25.72 16.36
C THR A 294 -7.46 25.33 14.90
N VAL A 295 -8.38 24.39 14.69
CA VAL A 295 -8.80 24.01 13.32
C VAL A 295 -9.26 25.23 12.52
N ALA A 296 -10.06 26.12 13.14
CA ALA A 296 -10.52 27.33 12.47
C ALA A 296 -9.35 28.21 12.01
N LYS A 297 -8.37 28.45 12.89
CA LYS A 297 -7.18 29.25 12.54
C LYS A 297 -6.32 28.56 11.44
N THR A 298 -6.20 27.25 11.50
CA THR A 298 -5.48 26.46 10.48
C THR A 298 -6.15 26.59 9.10
N LEU A 299 -7.48 26.51 9.05
CA LEU A 299 -8.24 26.69 7.79
C LEU A 299 -8.13 28.11 7.25
N GLU A 300 -8.10 29.14 8.10
CA GLU A 300 -7.81 30.52 7.67
C GLU A 300 -6.43 30.63 7.02
N ILE A 301 -5.40 30.00 7.61
CA ILE A 301 -4.02 30.03 7.07
C ILE A 301 -3.97 29.29 5.72
N LEU A 302 -4.60 28.11 5.61
CA LEU A 302 -4.68 27.37 4.36
C LEU A 302 -5.40 28.19 3.28
N ALA A 303 -6.51 28.83 3.64
CA ALA A 303 -7.27 29.68 2.71
C ALA A 303 -6.43 30.89 2.24
N ALA A 304 -5.69 31.53 3.13
CA ALA A 304 -4.81 32.67 2.80
C ALA A 304 -3.65 32.25 1.87
N GLY A 305 -3.14 31.04 1.99
CA GLY A 305 -2.09 30.48 1.13
C GLY A 305 -2.60 29.81 -0.16
N SER A 306 -3.92 29.73 -0.32
CA SER A 306 -4.54 29.11 -1.50
C SER A 306 -4.17 29.86 -2.79
N GLY A 307 -3.70 29.14 -3.80
CA GLY A 307 -3.24 29.73 -5.07
C GLY A 307 -1.83 30.30 -5.03
N ALA A 308 -1.19 30.38 -3.83
CA ALA A 308 0.21 30.72 -3.69
C ALA A 308 1.02 29.53 -3.19
N GLN A 309 0.74 29.03 -2.00
CA GLN A 309 1.44 27.88 -1.44
C GLN A 309 0.80 26.56 -1.87
N TRP A 310 -0.53 26.49 -1.85
CA TRP A 310 -1.27 25.23 -2.09
C TRP A 310 -2.24 25.34 -3.27
N ASP A 311 -2.54 24.18 -3.87
CA ASP A 311 -3.56 24.04 -4.92
C ASP A 311 -4.93 24.53 -4.39
N PRO A 312 -5.53 25.57 -5.02
CA PRO A 312 -6.77 26.16 -4.54
C PRO A 312 -7.95 25.19 -4.53
N ARG A 313 -7.95 24.19 -5.44
CA ARG A 313 -9.02 23.18 -5.49
C ARG A 313 -8.93 22.22 -4.30
N LEU A 314 -7.72 21.81 -3.93
CA LEU A 314 -7.50 20.93 -2.77
C LEU A 314 -7.82 21.64 -1.47
N VAL A 315 -7.38 22.90 -1.31
CA VAL A 315 -7.70 23.71 -0.13
C VAL A 315 -9.21 23.90 0.00
N ALA A 316 -9.91 24.26 -1.08
CA ALA A 316 -11.36 24.45 -1.06
C ALA A 316 -12.10 23.17 -0.71
N ALA A 317 -11.76 22.03 -1.33
CA ALA A 317 -12.35 20.74 -1.03
C ALA A 317 -12.12 20.33 0.43
N PHE A 318 -10.89 20.49 0.93
CA PHE A 318 -10.53 20.18 2.31
C PHE A 318 -11.30 21.03 3.32
N ALA A 319 -11.32 22.36 3.13
CA ALA A 319 -11.92 23.32 4.05
C ALA A 319 -13.46 23.22 4.13
N THR A 320 -14.12 22.84 3.04
CA THR A 320 -15.59 22.71 2.99
C THR A 320 -16.10 21.35 3.48
N SER A 321 -15.20 20.39 3.71
CA SER A 321 -15.56 19.06 4.19
C SER A 321 -15.58 18.95 5.72
N SER A 322 -16.09 17.83 6.24
CA SER A 322 -15.98 17.48 7.67
C SER A 322 -14.62 16.90 8.05
N LEU A 323 -13.69 16.74 7.09
CA LEU A 323 -12.44 16.05 7.29
C LEU A 323 -11.52 16.75 8.32
N PRO A 324 -11.32 18.10 8.30
CA PRO A 324 -10.48 18.80 9.26
C PRO A 324 -10.91 18.58 10.71
N GLN A 325 -12.21 18.64 10.99
CA GLN A 325 -12.77 18.47 12.34
C GLN A 325 -12.63 17.02 12.82
N ARG A 326 -12.84 16.04 11.93
CA ARG A 326 -12.68 14.61 12.25
C ARG A 326 -11.22 14.28 12.60
N ILE A 327 -10.26 14.82 11.86
CA ILE A 327 -8.84 14.61 12.11
C ILE A 327 -8.46 15.23 13.46
N ALA A 328 -8.87 16.47 13.73
CA ALA A 328 -8.56 17.14 14.99
C ALA A 328 -9.16 16.40 16.20
N GLY A 329 -10.39 15.91 16.10
CA GLY A 329 -11.02 15.09 17.14
C GLY A 329 -10.26 13.78 17.41
N ALA A 330 -9.69 13.15 16.38
CA ALA A 330 -8.84 11.96 16.54
C ALA A 330 -7.51 12.30 17.27
N VAL A 331 -6.90 13.44 16.94
CA VAL A 331 -5.68 13.93 17.61
C VAL A 331 -5.92 14.20 19.10
N GLU A 332 -7.09 14.76 19.47
CA GLU A 332 -7.45 15.03 20.86
C GLU A 332 -7.78 13.75 21.63
N GLY A 333 -8.45 12.79 21.00
CA GLY A 333 -8.77 11.49 21.59
C GLY A 333 -7.55 10.62 21.90
N ASP A 334 -6.50 10.69 21.10
CA ASP A 334 -5.23 10.00 21.36
C ASP A 334 -4.43 10.67 22.50
N GLN A 335 -4.46 11.99 22.63
CA GLN A 335 -3.81 12.67 23.74
C GLN A 335 -4.50 12.39 25.09
N ALA A 336 -5.82 12.21 25.11
CA ALA A 336 -6.57 11.87 26.33
C ALA A 336 -6.32 10.44 26.83
N LYS A 337 -5.78 9.54 26.00
CA LYS A 337 -5.39 8.17 26.41
C LYS A 337 -3.97 8.08 26.98
N ILE A 338 -3.16 9.13 26.87
CA ILE A 338 -1.75 9.19 27.28
C ILE A 338 -1.57 10.05 28.54
N ALA A 339 -2.57 10.83 28.93
CA ALA A 339 -2.63 11.61 30.16
C ALA A 339 -3.35 10.82 31.28
#